data_109d1d062262739b29497d43e5db5f85
#
_entry.id   109d1d062262739b29497d43e5db5f85
#
_cell.length_a   1.000
_cell.length_b   1.000
_cell.length_c   1.000
_cell.angle_alpha   90.00
_cell.angle_beta   90.00
_cell.angle_gamma   90.00
#
_symmetry.space_group_name_H-M   'P 1'
#
loop_
_entity.id
_entity.type
_entity.pdbx_description
1 polymer ?
#
loop_
_entity_poly.entity_id
_entity_poly.type
_entity_poly.pdbx_seq_one_letter_code
_entity_poly.pdbx_strand_id
1 'polypeptide(L)'
;IRRDLYLSKLKKRRGNGLVKVITGIRRCGKSYLLNTIFYHDLLQSGVPEDHIIRFAFDSADDLLLIGENLIALEKANRKVDPEKFMRYISSRMTDSDTYYLLLDEVQLLDCFESVLNGYLRKPNMDVYVTGSNAKFLSKDIITEFAGRGDEIRMYPLSFSEFMSVYSGDKYQGLSEYMLYGGIPLVVLRQDAGDKAATLGRLFDEIYFRDIFKRNKIKNPGEMGDLLNILSSSVGSLTNPEKLKNTFRTVFCTSPLKTDN
;
A
#
# COMPACT_ATOMS: atom_id res chain seq x y z
N ILE A 1 -15.46 -5.33 -4.66
CA ILE A 1 -15.51 -6.03 -3.36
C ILE A 1 -15.73 -5.00 -2.27
N ARG A 2 -16.68 -5.23 -1.37
CA ARG A 2 -16.96 -4.35 -0.24
C ARG A 2 -15.84 -4.43 0.79
N ARG A 3 -15.51 -3.28 1.41
CA ARG A 3 -14.50 -3.14 2.46
C ARG A 3 -15.11 -2.39 3.65
N ASP A 4 -16.31 -2.81 4.08
CA ASP A 4 -17.18 -2.09 5.01
C ASP A 4 -16.51 -1.78 6.35
N LEU A 5 -15.66 -2.70 6.86
CA LEU A 5 -14.87 -2.47 8.08
C LEU A 5 -13.95 -1.25 7.94
N TYR A 6 -13.27 -1.12 6.80
CA TYR A 6 -12.32 -0.03 6.56
C TYR A 6 -13.05 1.29 6.23
N LEU A 7 -14.13 1.21 5.45
CA LEU A 7 -14.99 2.36 5.21
C LEU A 7 -15.54 2.92 6.53
N SER A 8 -16.05 2.07 7.41
CA SER A 8 -16.53 2.49 8.74
C SER A 8 -15.43 3.16 9.57
N LYS A 9 -14.18 2.65 9.48
CA LYS A 9 -13.03 3.27 10.15
C LYS A 9 -12.72 4.66 9.59
N LEU A 10 -12.78 4.87 8.28
CA LEU A 10 -12.59 6.18 7.64
C LEU A 10 -13.68 7.17 8.06
N LYS A 11 -14.95 6.73 8.02
CA LYS A 11 -16.10 7.55 8.43
C LYS A 11 -15.99 8.05 9.88
N LYS A 12 -15.63 7.15 10.79
CA LYS A 12 -15.48 7.50 12.23
C LYS A 12 -14.36 8.51 12.50
N ARG A 13 -13.42 8.64 11.59
CA ARG A 13 -12.25 9.54 11.71
C ARG A 13 -12.41 10.84 10.96
N ARG A 14 -13.52 11.01 10.24
CA ARG A 14 -13.81 12.20 9.45
C ARG A 14 -13.79 13.45 10.35
N GLY A 15 -13.07 14.48 9.94
CA GLY A 15 -12.99 15.76 10.63
C GLY A 15 -12.28 15.73 11.99
N ASN A 16 -11.46 14.71 12.30
CA ASN A 16 -10.79 14.59 13.59
C ASN A 16 -9.49 15.42 13.71
N GLY A 17 -9.15 16.23 12.70
CA GLY A 17 -7.95 17.07 12.69
C GLY A 17 -6.62 16.32 12.54
N LEU A 18 -6.65 15.03 12.21
CA LEU A 18 -5.47 14.19 11.97
C LEU A 18 -5.37 13.79 10.50
N VAL A 19 -4.16 13.46 10.03
CA VAL A 19 -3.98 12.79 8.73
C VAL A 19 -4.41 11.34 8.87
N LYS A 20 -5.38 10.91 8.07
CA LYS A 20 -5.79 9.50 8.00
C LYS A 20 -4.85 8.76 7.05
N VAL A 21 -4.03 7.86 7.60
CA VAL A 21 -2.99 7.15 6.86
C VAL A 21 -3.42 5.71 6.63
N ILE A 22 -3.76 5.36 5.39
CA ILE A 22 -4.11 4.00 5.01
C ILE A 22 -2.82 3.25 4.65
N THR A 23 -2.42 2.33 5.52
CA THR A 23 -1.24 1.49 5.34
C THR A 23 -1.62 0.07 4.93
N GLY A 24 -0.67 -0.70 4.45
CA GLY A 24 -0.88 -2.10 4.08
C GLY A 24 -0.02 -2.52 2.90
N ILE A 25 0.08 -3.82 2.68
CA ILE A 25 0.89 -4.37 1.59
C ILE A 25 0.39 -3.89 0.21
N ARG A 26 1.28 -3.94 -0.79
CA ARG A 26 0.90 -3.64 -2.18
C ARG A 26 -0.25 -4.56 -2.63
N ARG A 27 -1.15 -4.04 -3.46
CA ARG A 27 -2.29 -4.77 -4.05
C ARG A 27 -3.36 -5.24 -3.04
N CYS A 28 -3.32 -4.82 -1.76
CA CYS A 28 -4.41 -5.12 -0.82
C CYS A 28 -5.67 -4.26 -1.01
N GLY A 29 -5.64 -3.27 -1.91
CA GLY A 29 -6.80 -2.46 -2.30
C GLY A 29 -6.89 -1.07 -1.64
N LYS A 30 -5.76 -0.48 -1.15
CA LYS A 30 -5.72 0.86 -0.53
C LYS A 30 -6.27 1.94 -1.45
N SER A 31 -5.73 2.05 -2.66
CA SER A 31 -6.17 3.02 -3.67
C SER A 31 -7.66 2.86 -4.02
N TYR A 32 -8.14 1.61 -4.11
CA TYR A 32 -9.55 1.32 -4.37
C TYR A 32 -10.44 1.73 -3.20
N LEU A 33 -10.02 1.48 -1.95
CA LEU A 33 -10.73 1.94 -0.76
C LEU A 33 -10.84 3.46 -0.75
N LEU A 34 -9.74 4.17 -1.00
CA LEU A 34 -9.69 5.63 -0.94
C LEU A 34 -10.42 6.28 -2.12
N ASN A 35 -10.02 5.94 -3.36
CA ASN A 35 -10.41 6.64 -4.57
C ASN A 35 -11.73 6.16 -5.18
N THR A 36 -12.26 5.01 -4.70
CA THR A 36 -13.54 4.48 -5.18
C THR A 36 -14.56 4.38 -4.05
N ILE A 37 -14.29 3.58 -3.03
CA ILE A 37 -15.30 3.30 -2.00
C ILE A 37 -15.57 4.54 -1.16
N PHE A 38 -14.52 5.15 -0.60
CA PHE A 38 -14.66 6.32 0.27
C PHE A 38 -15.08 7.58 -0.52
N TYR A 39 -14.55 7.77 -1.71
CA TYR A 39 -14.99 8.84 -2.61
C TYR A 39 -16.50 8.80 -2.87
N HIS A 40 -17.05 7.64 -3.25
CA HIS A 40 -18.49 7.52 -3.46
C HIS A 40 -19.29 7.68 -2.16
N ASP A 41 -18.77 7.25 -1.00
CA ASP A 41 -19.42 7.48 0.29
C ASP A 41 -19.49 8.98 0.64
N LEU A 42 -18.45 9.75 0.34
CA LEU A 42 -18.45 11.22 0.50
C LEU A 42 -19.53 11.86 -0.37
N LEU A 43 -19.61 11.52 -1.66
CA LEU A 43 -20.64 12.02 -2.56
C LEU A 43 -22.05 11.65 -2.07
N GLN A 44 -22.28 10.40 -1.66
CA GLN A 44 -23.55 9.94 -1.11
C GLN A 44 -23.92 10.62 0.20
N SER A 45 -22.94 11.09 0.96
CA SER A 45 -23.15 11.86 2.19
C SER A 45 -23.39 13.36 1.94
N GLY A 46 -23.49 13.78 0.67
CA GLY A 46 -23.80 15.15 0.26
C GLY A 46 -22.61 16.08 0.15
N VAL A 47 -21.37 15.57 0.14
CA VAL A 47 -20.18 16.40 -0.12
C VAL A 47 -20.13 16.75 -1.60
N PRO A 48 -20.05 18.04 -1.96
CA PRO A 48 -19.90 18.46 -3.36
C PRO A 48 -18.64 17.86 -3.99
N GLU A 49 -18.70 17.50 -5.28
CA GLU A 49 -17.60 16.83 -5.96
C GLU A 49 -16.35 17.70 -6.06
N ASP A 50 -16.52 19.01 -6.23
CA ASP A 50 -15.44 20.00 -6.27
C ASP A 50 -14.74 20.19 -4.93
N HIS A 51 -15.36 19.79 -3.82
CA HIS A 51 -14.75 19.71 -2.49
C HIS A 51 -14.00 18.40 -2.20
N ILE A 52 -13.98 17.45 -3.15
CA ILE A 52 -13.22 16.21 -3.03
C ILE A 52 -12.05 16.26 -4.02
N ILE A 53 -10.87 16.58 -3.51
CA ILE A 53 -9.66 16.67 -4.33
C ILE A 53 -8.93 15.33 -4.27
N ARG A 54 -8.92 14.61 -5.40
CA ARG A 54 -8.18 13.34 -5.55
C ARG A 54 -6.89 13.61 -6.30
N PHE A 55 -5.79 13.00 -5.86
CA PHE A 55 -4.50 13.07 -6.53
C PHE A 55 -3.67 11.82 -6.25
N ALA A 56 -3.22 11.16 -7.32
CA ALA A 56 -2.35 9.98 -7.26
C ALA A 56 -0.94 10.36 -7.76
N PHE A 57 0.04 10.29 -6.87
CA PHE A 57 1.42 10.69 -7.19
C PHE A 57 2.16 9.73 -8.13
N ASP A 58 1.58 8.59 -8.45
CA ASP A 58 2.04 7.62 -9.44
C ASP A 58 1.19 7.64 -10.74
N SER A 59 0.24 8.56 -10.87
CA SER A 59 -0.59 8.75 -12.05
C SER A 59 0.03 9.78 -13.00
N ALA A 60 0.26 9.38 -14.25
CA ALA A 60 0.77 10.28 -15.27
C ALA A 60 -0.18 11.45 -15.53
N ASP A 61 -1.50 11.20 -15.55
CA ASP A 61 -2.51 12.21 -15.79
C ASP A 61 -2.57 13.26 -14.67
N ASP A 62 -2.52 12.80 -13.40
CA ASP A 62 -2.53 13.72 -12.26
C ASP A 62 -1.26 14.57 -12.21
N LEU A 63 -0.10 13.98 -12.52
CA LEU A 63 1.17 14.71 -12.59
C LEU A 63 1.17 15.78 -13.68
N LEU A 64 0.52 15.54 -14.81
CA LEU A 64 0.36 16.56 -15.86
C LEU A 64 -0.43 17.77 -15.38
N LEU A 65 -1.41 17.60 -14.46
CA LEU A 65 -2.17 18.73 -13.89
C LEU A 65 -1.28 19.74 -13.15
N ILE A 66 -0.15 19.28 -12.63
CA ILE A 66 0.82 20.12 -11.91
C ILE A 66 2.07 20.44 -12.73
N GLY A 67 2.07 20.11 -14.03
CA GLY A 67 3.23 20.34 -14.90
C GLY A 67 4.44 19.45 -14.57
N GLU A 68 4.20 18.24 -14.07
CA GLU A 68 5.21 17.20 -13.87
C GLU A 68 5.04 16.07 -14.89
N ASN A 69 6.11 15.32 -15.14
CA ASN A 69 6.09 14.19 -16.05
C ASN A 69 6.62 12.93 -15.33
N LEU A 70 5.78 11.89 -15.24
CA LEU A 70 6.10 10.65 -14.53
C LEU A 70 7.40 10.01 -15.02
N ILE A 71 7.58 9.90 -16.35
CA ILE A 71 8.76 9.26 -16.94
C ILE A 71 10.03 10.06 -16.63
N ALA A 72 9.95 11.39 -16.66
CA ALA A 72 11.08 12.26 -16.34
C ALA A 72 11.46 12.16 -14.84
N LEU A 73 10.49 12.10 -13.96
CA LEU A 73 10.72 11.89 -12.53
C LEU A 73 11.38 10.54 -12.26
N GLU A 74 10.87 9.45 -12.86
CA GLU A 74 11.44 8.10 -12.73
C GLU A 74 12.88 8.01 -13.24
N LYS A 75 13.14 8.54 -14.44
CA LYS A 75 14.51 8.55 -15.02
C LYS A 75 15.50 9.36 -14.18
N ALA A 76 15.05 10.47 -13.61
CA ALA A 76 15.88 11.32 -12.76
C ALA A 76 15.95 10.83 -11.30
N ASN A 77 15.20 9.78 -10.95
CA ASN A 77 15.02 9.30 -9.57
C ASN A 77 14.65 10.43 -8.60
N ARG A 78 13.77 11.34 -9.06
CA ARG A 78 13.27 12.47 -8.29
C ARG A 78 11.86 12.23 -7.79
N LYS A 79 11.51 12.90 -6.71
CA LYS A 79 10.14 12.99 -6.20
C LYS A 79 9.41 14.17 -6.81
N VAL A 80 8.10 14.19 -6.65
CA VAL A 80 7.22 15.27 -7.09
C VAL A 80 7.51 16.54 -6.31
N ASP A 81 7.52 17.68 -7.03
CA ASP A 81 7.77 18.99 -6.47
C ASP A 81 6.59 19.44 -5.57
N PRO A 82 6.84 19.69 -4.27
CA PRO A 82 5.80 20.09 -3.33
C PRO A 82 5.18 21.45 -3.65
N GLU A 83 5.94 22.41 -4.20
CA GLU A 83 5.39 23.73 -4.53
C GLU A 83 4.36 23.66 -5.66
N LYS A 84 4.63 22.88 -6.70
CA LYS A 84 3.69 22.67 -7.79
C LYS A 84 2.40 22.03 -7.31
N PHE A 85 2.52 20.99 -6.47
CA PHE A 85 1.38 20.34 -5.87
C PHE A 85 0.57 21.30 -4.97
N MET A 86 1.23 22.04 -4.09
CA MET A 86 0.56 23.01 -3.22
C MET A 86 -0.17 24.13 -4.00
N ARG A 87 0.42 24.61 -5.10
CA ARG A 87 -0.25 25.58 -5.99
C ARG A 87 -1.51 25.00 -6.61
N TYR A 88 -1.45 23.74 -7.07
CA TYR A 88 -2.62 23.05 -7.60
C TYR A 88 -3.73 22.92 -6.55
N ILE A 89 -3.42 22.46 -5.35
CA ILE A 89 -4.41 22.35 -4.26
C ILE A 89 -5.03 23.73 -3.96
N SER A 90 -4.19 24.77 -3.87
CA SER A 90 -4.67 26.14 -3.59
C SER A 90 -5.58 26.68 -4.70
N SER A 91 -5.34 26.34 -5.95
CA SER A 91 -6.22 26.75 -7.08
C SER A 91 -7.56 26.03 -7.10
N ARG A 92 -7.64 24.85 -6.45
CA ARG A 92 -8.89 24.06 -6.34
C ARG A 92 -9.77 24.49 -5.17
N MET A 93 -9.22 25.21 -4.21
CA MET A 93 -9.95 25.70 -3.05
C MET A 93 -10.53 27.07 -3.33
N THR A 94 -11.84 27.16 -3.51
CA THR A 94 -12.54 28.39 -3.96
C THR A 94 -13.36 29.06 -2.85
N ASP A 95 -13.61 28.36 -1.74
CA ASP A 95 -14.37 28.85 -0.61
C ASP A 95 -13.80 28.38 0.75
N SER A 96 -14.55 28.57 1.83
CA SER A 96 -14.17 28.22 3.20
C SER A 96 -14.76 26.88 3.68
N ASP A 97 -15.51 26.18 2.85
CA ASP A 97 -16.12 24.91 3.21
C ASP A 97 -15.08 23.79 3.30
N THR A 98 -15.46 22.65 3.86
CA THR A 98 -14.53 21.56 4.11
C THR A 98 -14.14 20.84 2.82
N TYR A 99 -12.85 20.81 2.52
CA TYR A 99 -12.25 20.04 1.43
C TYR A 99 -11.68 18.72 1.92
N TYR A 100 -11.95 17.65 1.18
CA TYR A 100 -11.44 16.31 1.41
C TYR A 100 -10.28 16.04 0.44
N LEU A 101 -9.06 15.89 0.97
CA LEU A 101 -7.89 15.53 0.18
C LEU A 101 -7.69 14.01 0.23
N LEU A 102 -7.83 13.35 -0.93
CA LEU A 102 -7.62 11.92 -1.11
C LEU A 102 -6.35 11.71 -1.91
N LEU A 103 -5.22 11.47 -1.22
CA LEU A 103 -3.88 11.44 -1.80
C LEU A 103 -3.34 10.01 -1.85
N ASP A 104 -3.05 9.51 -3.04
CA ASP A 104 -2.54 8.16 -3.24
C ASP A 104 -1.02 8.15 -3.45
N GLU A 105 -0.31 7.17 -2.87
CA GLU A 105 1.13 6.98 -2.92
C GLU A 105 1.93 8.24 -2.52
N VAL A 106 1.52 8.88 -1.42
CA VAL A 106 2.01 10.20 -0.97
C VAL A 106 3.52 10.25 -0.72
N GLN A 107 4.20 9.13 -0.50
CA GLN A 107 5.66 9.08 -0.34
C GLN A 107 6.43 9.50 -1.62
N LEU A 108 5.75 9.59 -2.75
CA LEU A 108 6.33 10.10 -4.01
C LEU A 108 6.40 11.62 -4.05
N LEU A 109 5.67 12.32 -3.19
CA LEU A 109 5.79 13.76 -2.96
C LEU A 109 7.05 14.04 -2.12
N ASP A 110 7.86 15.02 -2.53
CA ASP A 110 9.00 15.42 -1.69
C ASP A 110 8.52 16.17 -0.44
N CYS A 111 9.22 15.97 0.68
CA CYS A 111 8.88 16.57 1.97
C CYS A 111 7.38 16.45 2.33
N PHE A 112 6.72 15.33 1.96
CA PHE A 112 5.28 15.16 2.11
C PHE A 112 4.80 15.37 3.55
N GLU A 113 5.60 15.00 4.55
CA GLU A 113 5.28 15.17 5.97
C GLU A 113 5.06 16.66 6.31
N SER A 114 5.94 17.52 5.81
CA SER A 114 5.87 18.97 6.02
C SER A 114 4.64 19.56 5.31
N VAL A 115 4.36 19.12 4.09
CA VAL A 115 3.18 19.56 3.31
C VAL A 115 1.89 19.17 4.02
N LEU A 116 1.76 17.91 4.45
CA LEU A 116 0.56 17.43 5.14
C LEU A 116 0.36 18.09 6.50
N ASN A 117 1.44 18.30 7.26
CA ASN A 117 1.38 19.06 8.51
C ASN A 117 0.95 20.52 8.27
N GLY A 118 1.31 21.11 7.13
CA GLY A 118 0.82 22.41 6.70
C GLY A 118 -0.69 22.43 6.49
N TYR A 119 -1.23 21.40 5.84
CA TYR A 119 -2.68 21.27 5.60
C TYR A 119 -3.47 21.04 6.89
N LEU A 120 -2.95 20.32 7.86
CA LEU A 120 -3.61 20.15 9.16
C LEU A 120 -3.83 21.46 9.94
N ARG A 121 -3.11 22.54 9.59
CA ARG A 121 -3.32 23.87 10.19
C ARG A 121 -4.52 24.61 9.58
N LYS A 122 -5.04 24.14 8.45
CA LYS A 122 -6.22 24.70 7.80
C LYS A 122 -7.46 23.99 8.34
N PRO A 123 -8.38 24.68 9.02
CA PRO A 123 -9.54 24.05 9.68
C PRO A 123 -10.52 23.42 8.70
N ASN A 124 -10.48 23.86 7.43
CA ASN A 124 -11.35 23.39 6.37
C ASN A 124 -10.70 22.30 5.49
N MET A 125 -9.69 21.59 5.99
CA MET A 125 -9.05 20.49 5.26
C MET A 125 -9.12 19.18 6.04
N ASP A 126 -9.61 18.12 5.39
CA ASP A 126 -9.66 16.77 5.92
C ASP A 126 -8.82 15.84 5.03
N VAL A 127 -7.70 15.31 5.54
CA VAL A 127 -6.63 14.71 4.74
C VAL A 127 -6.59 13.20 4.94
N TYR A 128 -6.62 12.48 3.82
CA TYR A 128 -6.53 11.02 3.72
C TYR A 128 -5.44 10.65 2.75
N VAL A 129 -4.52 9.80 3.18
CA VAL A 129 -3.38 9.40 2.36
C VAL A 129 -3.21 7.89 2.31
N THR A 130 -2.69 7.39 1.20
CA THR A 130 -2.17 6.03 1.14
C THR A 130 -0.66 6.04 0.93
N GLY A 131 -0.03 4.95 1.31
CA GLY A 131 1.34 4.67 0.95
C GLY A 131 1.64 3.18 1.08
N SER A 132 2.47 2.68 0.18
CA SER A 132 2.86 1.25 0.11
C SER A 132 4.31 1.00 0.50
N ASN A 133 5.04 2.04 0.88
CA ASN A 133 6.46 1.94 1.25
C ASN A 133 6.64 1.35 2.66
N ALA A 134 7.81 0.71 2.92
CA ALA A 134 8.19 0.21 4.24
C ALA A 134 8.24 1.30 5.30
N LYS A 135 8.53 2.56 4.94
CA LYS A 135 8.35 3.71 5.83
C LYS A 135 6.91 3.84 6.32
N PHE A 136 5.91 3.51 5.49
CA PHE A 136 4.49 3.47 5.86
C PHE A 136 4.05 2.16 6.56
N LEU A 137 4.92 1.16 6.66
CA LEU A 137 4.67 -0.09 7.40
C LEU A 137 5.39 -0.12 8.75
N SER A 138 6.31 0.81 9.00
CA SER A 138 7.02 0.93 10.27
C SER A 138 6.26 1.83 11.26
N LYS A 139 6.52 1.63 12.55
CA LYS A 139 5.97 2.49 13.63
C LYS A 139 6.34 3.97 13.46
N ASP A 140 7.20 4.27 12.51
CA ASP A 140 7.77 5.60 12.27
C ASP A 140 6.78 6.60 11.67
N ILE A 141 5.70 6.15 10.99
CA ILE A 141 4.68 7.06 10.43
C ILE A 141 4.02 7.92 11.52
N ILE A 142 3.62 7.29 12.62
CA ILE A 142 3.02 8.03 13.74
C ILE A 142 4.03 9.01 14.31
N THR A 143 5.31 8.65 14.30
CA THR A 143 6.42 9.48 14.76
C THR A 143 6.74 10.60 13.75
N GLU A 144 6.74 10.32 12.45
CA GLU A 144 6.98 11.31 11.39
C GLU A 144 5.89 12.39 11.35
N PHE A 145 4.64 12.04 11.64
CA PHE A 145 3.56 13.03 11.82
C PHE A 145 3.50 13.63 13.24
N ALA A 146 4.50 13.37 14.08
CA ALA A 146 4.56 13.90 15.45
C ALA A 146 3.24 13.68 16.24
N GLY A 147 2.67 12.48 16.15
CA GLY A 147 1.41 12.14 16.80
C GLY A 147 0.13 12.65 16.09
N ARG A 148 0.27 13.27 14.91
CA ARG A 148 -0.87 13.78 14.12
C ARG A 148 -1.37 12.84 13.02
N GLY A 149 -0.84 11.61 12.98
CA GLY A 149 -1.29 10.55 12.07
C GLY A 149 -2.27 9.60 12.75
N ASP A 150 -3.33 9.23 12.05
CA ASP A 150 -4.32 8.23 12.47
C ASP A 150 -4.27 7.05 11.50
N GLU A 151 -3.61 5.96 11.90
CA GLU A 151 -3.36 4.82 11.02
C GLU A 151 -4.59 3.93 10.86
N ILE A 152 -4.86 3.57 9.61
CA ILE A 152 -5.81 2.53 9.21
C ILE A 152 -5.04 1.44 8.47
N ARG A 153 -4.60 0.44 9.22
CA ARG A 153 -3.88 -0.69 8.64
C ARG A 153 -4.83 -1.61 7.89
N MET A 154 -4.59 -1.73 6.58
CA MET A 154 -5.40 -2.52 5.67
C MET A 154 -4.69 -3.83 5.33
N TYR A 155 -5.43 -4.92 5.43
CA TYR A 155 -4.98 -6.27 5.08
C TYR A 155 -5.61 -6.72 3.76
N PRO A 156 -5.10 -7.77 3.11
CA PRO A 156 -5.84 -8.49 2.08
C PRO A 156 -7.26 -8.83 2.53
N LEU A 157 -8.11 -9.29 1.64
CA LEU A 157 -9.48 -9.65 2.00
C LEU A 157 -9.47 -10.68 3.12
N SER A 158 -10.30 -10.47 4.13
CA SER A 158 -10.63 -11.49 5.11
C SER A 158 -11.44 -12.61 4.45
N PHE A 159 -11.53 -13.77 5.10
CA PHE A 159 -12.35 -14.86 4.58
C PHE A 159 -13.81 -14.45 4.36
N SER A 160 -14.37 -13.64 5.26
CA SER A 160 -15.73 -13.12 5.11
C SER A 160 -15.88 -12.22 3.88
N GLU A 161 -14.89 -11.32 3.62
CA GLU A 161 -14.88 -10.46 2.43
C GLU A 161 -14.67 -11.30 1.15
N PHE A 162 -13.82 -12.33 1.20
CA PHE A 162 -13.65 -13.29 0.12
C PHE A 162 -14.97 -14.00 -0.21
N MET A 163 -15.65 -14.56 0.79
CA MET A 163 -16.94 -15.25 0.63
C MET A 163 -18.05 -14.35 0.08
N SER A 164 -17.95 -13.02 0.24
CA SER A 164 -18.94 -12.09 -0.32
C SER A 164 -18.95 -12.04 -1.85
N VAL A 165 -17.90 -12.55 -2.49
CA VAL A 165 -17.75 -12.59 -3.98
C VAL A 165 -17.48 -13.98 -4.50
N TYR A 166 -17.42 -14.97 -3.63
CA TYR A 166 -17.23 -16.37 -3.98
C TYR A 166 -18.58 -17.06 -4.22
N SER A 167 -18.71 -17.76 -5.33
CA SER A 167 -19.97 -18.39 -5.75
C SER A 167 -20.15 -19.85 -5.30
N GLY A 168 -19.10 -20.49 -4.74
CA GLY A 168 -19.14 -21.87 -4.25
C GLY A 168 -19.57 -21.98 -2.78
N ASP A 169 -19.58 -23.21 -2.28
CA ASP A 169 -19.88 -23.44 -0.87
C ASP A 169 -18.73 -23.00 0.06
N LYS A 170 -19.04 -22.90 1.36
CA LYS A 170 -18.13 -22.37 2.36
C LYS A 170 -16.86 -23.22 2.53
N TYR A 171 -16.93 -24.54 2.38
CA TYR A 171 -15.76 -25.41 2.59
C TYR A 171 -14.83 -25.37 1.38
N GLN A 172 -15.38 -25.37 0.17
CA GLN A 172 -14.63 -25.13 -1.06
C GLN A 172 -13.96 -23.74 -1.02
N GLY A 173 -14.73 -22.70 -0.63
CA GLY A 173 -14.23 -21.36 -0.47
C GLY A 173 -13.10 -21.25 0.56
N LEU A 174 -13.18 -21.99 1.69
CA LEU A 174 -12.12 -22.02 2.68
C LEU A 174 -10.85 -22.68 2.11
N SER A 175 -10.99 -23.81 1.42
CA SER A 175 -9.85 -24.49 0.79
C SER A 175 -9.15 -23.59 -0.22
N GLU A 176 -9.93 -22.89 -1.05
CA GLU A 176 -9.40 -21.95 -2.04
C GLU A 176 -8.74 -20.74 -1.39
N TYR A 177 -9.36 -20.17 -0.36
CA TYR A 177 -8.80 -19.06 0.37
C TYR A 177 -7.50 -19.44 1.11
N MET A 178 -7.40 -20.64 1.66
CA MET A 178 -6.15 -21.15 2.26
C MET A 178 -5.05 -21.33 1.22
N LEU A 179 -5.39 -21.71 0.00
CA LEU A 179 -4.41 -21.93 -1.08
C LEU A 179 -3.91 -20.63 -1.72
N TYR A 180 -4.84 -19.71 -2.06
CA TYR A 180 -4.52 -18.51 -2.85
C TYR A 180 -4.52 -17.20 -2.04
N GLY A 181 -5.02 -17.23 -0.80
CA GLY A 181 -5.12 -16.06 0.06
C GLY A 181 -6.17 -15.04 -0.37
N GLY A 182 -6.10 -13.85 0.23
CA GLY A 182 -7.10 -12.80 0.08
C GLY A 182 -6.65 -11.59 -0.74
N ILE A 183 -5.64 -11.68 -1.61
CA ILE A 183 -5.25 -10.55 -2.47
C ILE A 183 -6.36 -10.31 -3.51
N PRO A 184 -6.99 -9.10 -3.54
CA PRO A 184 -8.17 -8.86 -4.39
C PRO A 184 -7.97 -9.21 -5.86
N LEU A 185 -6.80 -8.90 -6.43
CA LEU A 185 -6.48 -9.20 -7.82
C LEU A 185 -6.46 -10.70 -8.11
N VAL A 186 -6.07 -11.52 -7.14
CA VAL A 186 -6.04 -12.98 -7.24
C VAL A 186 -7.45 -13.56 -7.07
N VAL A 187 -8.19 -13.05 -6.09
CA VAL A 187 -9.57 -13.49 -5.80
C VAL A 187 -10.50 -13.28 -6.99
N LEU A 188 -10.29 -12.21 -7.75
CA LEU A 188 -11.09 -11.91 -8.95
C LEU A 188 -10.74 -12.77 -10.18
N ARG A 189 -9.70 -13.63 -10.12
CA ARG A 189 -9.40 -14.59 -11.20
C ARG A 189 -10.28 -15.82 -11.06
N GLN A 190 -10.72 -16.37 -12.19
CA GLN A 190 -11.58 -17.56 -12.22
C GLN A 190 -10.75 -18.85 -12.25
N ASP A 191 -9.69 -18.87 -13.05
CA ASP A 191 -8.87 -20.05 -13.29
C ASP A 191 -7.77 -20.23 -12.25
N ALA A 192 -7.55 -21.47 -11.81
CA ALA A 192 -6.53 -21.83 -10.83
C ALA A 192 -5.11 -21.53 -11.30
N GLY A 193 -4.81 -21.76 -12.58
CA GLY A 193 -3.53 -21.44 -13.19
C GLY A 193 -3.27 -19.95 -13.23
N ASP A 194 -4.30 -19.14 -13.56
CA ASP A 194 -4.23 -17.69 -13.54
C ASP A 194 -4.00 -17.13 -12.13
N LYS A 195 -4.63 -17.73 -11.10
CA LYS A 195 -4.40 -17.36 -9.71
C LYS A 195 -2.95 -17.60 -9.30
N ALA A 196 -2.43 -18.80 -9.57
CA ALA A 196 -1.06 -19.17 -9.26
C ALA A 196 -0.04 -18.29 -10.02
N ALA A 197 -0.25 -18.09 -11.32
CA ALA A 197 0.61 -17.22 -12.14
C ALA A 197 0.57 -15.75 -11.67
N THR A 198 -0.60 -15.27 -11.23
CA THR A 198 -0.72 -13.91 -10.69
C THR A 198 0.03 -13.78 -9.37
N LEU A 199 -0.07 -14.77 -8.47
CA LEU A 199 0.70 -14.77 -7.21
C LEU A 199 2.20 -14.82 -7.47
N GLY A 200 2.68 -15.66 -8.38
CA GLY A 200 4.09 -15.74 -8.76
C GLY A 200 4.61 -14.38 -9.26
N ARG A 201 3.91 -13.75 -10.21
CA ARG A 201 4.27 -12.41 -10.70
C ARG A 201 4.27 -11.34 -9.60
N LEU A 202 3.27 -11.36 -8.73
CA LEU A 202 3.21 -10.41 -7.60
C LEU A 202 4.37 -10.62 -6.64
N PHE A 203 4.76 -11.85 -6.39
CA PHE A 203 5.91 -12.18 -5.56
C PHE A 203 7.21 -11.71 -6.20
N ASP A 204 7.47 -12.10 -7.45
CA ASP A 204 8.74 -11.82 -8.11
C ASP A 204 8.91 -10.33 -8.45
N GLU A 205 7.89 -9.72 -9.03
CA GLU A 205 8.00 -8.35 -9.55
C GLU A 205 7.83 -7.29 -8.47
N ILE A 206 6.96 -7.52 -7.50
CA ILE A 206 6.60 -6.50 -6.51
C ILE A 206 7.37 -6.71 -5.22
N TYR A 207 7.25 -7.88 -4.60
CA TYR A 207 7.85 -8.09 -3.28
C TYR A 207 9.35 -8.32 -3.37
N PHE A 208 9.78 -9.20 -4.27
CA PHE A 208 11.19 -9.56 -4.41
C PHE A 208 12.01 -8.37 -4.90
N ARG A 209 11.60 -7.74 -6.00
CA ARG A 209 12.29 -6.57 -6.58
C ARG A 209 12.33 -5.37 -5.62
N ASP A 210 11.25 -5.11 -4.89
CA ASP A 210 11.23 -4.04 -3.89
C ASP A 210 12.20 -4.28 -2.73
N ILE A 211 12.30 -5.52 -2.23
CA ILE A 211 13.25 -5.89 -1.18
C ILE A 211 14.68 -5.67 -1.67
N PHE A 212 14.99 -6.10 -2.90
CA PHE A 212 16.31 -5.93 -3.50
C PHE A 212 16.71 -4.47 -3.65
N LYS A 213 15.83 -3.66 -4.25
CA LYS A 213 16.10 -2.22 -4.45
C LYS A 213 16.35 -1.48 -3.16
N ARG A 214 15.61 -1.82 -2.10
CA ARG A 214 15.73 -1.12 -0.80
C ARG A 214 16.97 -1.48 -0.03
N ASN A 215 17.31 -2.77 0.00
CA ASN A 215 18.35 -3.27 0.90
C ASN A 215 19.70 -3.46 0.20
N LYS A 216 19.83 -3.08 -1.08
CA LYS A 216 21.05 -3.23 -1.90
C LYS A 216 21.63 -4.65 -1.79
N ILE A 217 20.77 -5.67 -1.81
CA ILE A 217 21.15 -7.07 -1.65
C ILE A 217 21.98 -7.48 -2.87
N LYS A 218 23.18 -8.03 -2.63
CA LYS A 218 24.12 -8.38 -3.68
C LYS A 218 23.89 -9.75 -4.29
N ASN A 219 23.28 -10.68 -3.54
CA ASN A 219 23.10 -12.07 -3.95
C ASN A 219 21.60 -12.46 -4.02
N PRO A 220 20.99 -12.48 -5.20
CA PRO A 220 19.60 -12.88 -5.39
C PRO A 220 19.30 -14.33 -4.97
N GLY A 221 20.22 -15.27 -5.20
CA GLY A 221 20.05 -16.68 -4.87
C GLY A 221 19.84 -16.90 -3.38
N GLU A 222 20.68 -16.33 -2.53
CA GLU A 222 20.59 -16.44 -1.07
C GLU A 222 19.28 -15.89 -0.52
N MET A 223 18.70 -14.86 -1.15
CA MET A 223 17.40 -14.34 -0.77
C MET A 223 16.27 -15.32 -1.11
N GLY A 224 16.32 -15.99 -2.25
CA GLY A 224 15.37 -17.03 -2.61
C GLY A 224 15.38 -18.17 -1.58
N ASP A 225 16.57 -18.61 -1.21
CA ASP A 225 16.76 -19.65 -0.20
C ASP A 225 16.23 -19.23 1.18
N LEU A 226 16.49 -17.99 1.59
CA LEU A 226 15.93 -17.43 2.83
C LEU A 226 14.41 -17.39 2.80
N LEU A 227 13.80 -17.02 1.69
CA LEU A 227 12.34 -16.99 1.52
C LEU A 227 11.75 -18.41 1.56
N ASN A 228 12.42 -19.41 1.00
CA ASN A 228 12.02 -20.81 1.11
C ASN A 228 12.04 -21.31 2.57
N ILE A 229 13.08 -20.96 3.35
CA ILE A 229 13.16 -21.29 4.78
C ILE A 229 12.03 -20.58 5.55
N LEU A 230 11.79 -19.30 5.28
CA LEU A 230 10.74 -18.54 5.93
C LEU A 230 9.35 -19.11 5.63
N SER A 231 9.08 -19.47 4.36
CA SER A 231 7.81 -20.04 3.94
C SER A 231 7.54 -21.40 4.59
N SER A 232 8.56 -22.24 4.71
CA SER A 232 8.46 -23.54 5.41
C SER A 232 8.27 -23.40 6.93
N SER A 233 8.57 -22.24 7.49
CA SER A 233 8.47 -21.94 8.92
C SER A 233 7.18 -21.18 9.29
N VAL A 234 6.29 -20.93 8.34
CA VAL A 234 5.02 -20.24 8.59
C VAL A 234 4.19 -21.01 9.63
N GLY A 235 3.70 -20.29 10.65
CA GLY A 235 2.95 -20.88 11.76
C GLY A 235 3.81 -21.48 12.88
N SER A 236 5.15 -21.50 12.76
CA SER A 236 6.06 -21.95 13.81
C SER A 236 6.81 -20.78 14.48
N LEU A 237 7.22 -21.01 15.74
CA LEU A 237 8.12 -20.07 16.43
C LEU A 237 9.49 -20.07 15.77
N THR A 238 9.96 -18.91 15.37
CA THR A 238 11.27 -18.71 14.78
C THR A 238 11.94 -17.43 15.30
N ASN A 239 13.25 -17.35 15.17
CA ASN A 239 14.03 -16.14 15.47
C ASN A 239 15.19 -16.02 14.47
N PRO A 240 15.86 -14.86 14.39
CA PRO A 240 16.97 -14.64 13.45
C PRO A 240 18.11 -15.65 13.59
N GLU A 241 18.41 -16.12 14.80
CA GLU A 241 19.48 -17.08 15.04
C GLU A 241 19.12 -18.48 14.53
N LYS A 242 17.88 -18.92 14.75
CA LYS A 242 17.36 -20.18 14.20
C LYS A 242 17.38 -20.15 12.67
N LEU A 243 16.95 -19.05 12.07
CA LEU A 243 17.00 -18.85 10.60
C LEU A 243 18.44 -18.93 10.08
N LYS A 244 19.36 -18.21 10.70
CA LYS A 244 20.80 -18.23 10.36
C LYS A 244 21.40 -19.64 10.42
N ASN A 245 21.08 -20.40 11.47
CA ASN A 245 21.57 -21.75 11.63
C ASN A 245 21.00 -22.70 10.58
N THR A 246 19.67 -22.60 10.30
CA THR A 246 19.03 -23.39 9.25
C THR A 246 19.63 -23.05 7.88
N PHE A 247 19.83 -21.77 7.59
CA PHE A 247 20.46 -21.34 6.34
C PHE A 247 21.86 -21.93 6.17
N ARG A 248 22.69 -21.86 7.21
CA ARG A 248 24.04 -22.45 7.22
C ARG A 248 24.02 -23.97 7.01
N THR A 249 23.12 -24.66 7.67
CA THR A 249 23.03 -26.12 7.57
C THR A 249 22.56 -26.56 6.18
N VAL A 250 21.62 -25.86 5.58
CA VAL A 250 21.02 -26.26 4.28
C VAL A 250 21.89 -25.85 3.09
N PHE A 251 22.52 -24.67 3.15
CA PHE A 251 23.19 -24.08 1.96
C PHE A 251 24.72 -23.96 2.09
N CYS A 252 25.29 -24.01 3.30
CA CYS A 252 26.74 -23.95 3.50
C CYS A 252 27.42 -25.32 3.66
N THR A 253 26.67 -26.42 3.57
CA THR A 253 27.21 -27.79 3.63
C THR A 253 27.57 -28.39 2.27
N SER A 254 27.44 -27.67 1.16
CA SER A 254 28.01 -28.11 -0.10
C SER A 254 29.54 -27.93 -0.06
N PRO A 255 30.34 -28.99 -0.23
CA PRO A 255 31.80 -28.85 -0.27
C PRO A 255 32.16 -27.93 -1.46
N LEU A 256 32.99 -26.93 -1.20
CA LEU A 256 33.66 -26.15 -2.23
C LEU A 256 34.26 -27.16 -3.23
N LYS A 257 33.78 -27.17 -4.47
CA LYS A 257 34.52 -27.77 -5.56
C LYS A 257 35.81 -26.98 -5.69
N THR A 258 36.87 -27.53 -5.17
CA THR A 258 38.24 -27.13 -5.55
C THR A 258 38.41 -27.52 -6.99
N ASP A 259 38.25 -26.57 -7.90
CA ASP A 259 38.73 -26.73 -9.26
C ASP A 259 40.26 -26.70 -9.20
N ASN A 260 40.88 -27.88 -9.53
CA ASN A 260 42.27 -28.01 -9.88
C ASN A 260 42.50 -27.49 -11.30
#